data_e63f000c4db57509cbbb9510fa376bee
#
_entry.id   e63f000c4db57509cbbb9510fa376bee
#
_cell.length_a   1.000
_cell.length_b   1.000
_cell.length_c   1.000
_cell.angle_alpha   90.00
_cell.angle_beta   90.00
_cell.angle_gamma   90.00
#
_symmetry.space_group_name_H-M   'P 1'
#
loop_
_entity.id
_entity.type
_entity.pdbx_description
1 polymer ?
#
loop_
_entity_poly.entity_id
_entity_poly.type
_entity_poly.pdbx_seq_one_letter_code
_entity_poly.pdbx_strand_id
1 'polypeptide(L)'
;PIASSAASDVYKRQIADNVVAENYSKNDKKEITNSFITTLSELHTFDVKNSKLNDLGKHEDYVLRQLNRWTKQFNAQKVRDITDLDIATKLLFDTIPTQQKVSIVHGDYRLDNVRVNNNLVAAIVDWELCTLGDPLADLGTVIASWSNKNETDTPFIYSPSLSDGFPSRQEIINLYDSKSDLDLKNVEFYVRLSFWKHAMICLLYTS
;
A
#
# COMPACT_ATOMS: atom_id res chain seq x y z
N PRO A 1 -5.85 -19.49 29.40
CA PRO A 1 -6.40 -20.09 28.17
C PRO A 1 -7.19 -19.12 27.26
N ILE A 2 -7.71 -18.01 27.81
CA ILE A 2 -8.57 -17.08 27.06
C ILE A 2 -7.77 -16.19 26.07
N ALA A 3 -6.49 -15.89 26.36
CA ALA A 3 -5.65 -15.07 25.49
C ALA A 3 -5.28 -15.76 24.16
N SER A 4 -5.21 -17.10 24.12
CA SER A 4 -4.87 -17.84 22.90
C SER A 4 -6.03 -17.92 21.89
N SER A 5 -7.27 -17.89 22.35
CA SER A 5 -8.45 -17.93 21.46
C SER A 5 -8.67 -16.60 20.74
N ALA A 6 -8.51 -15.46 21.43
CA ALA A 6 -8.65 -14.13 20.85
C ALA A 6 -7.56 -13.82 19.81
N ALA A 7 -6.30 -14.16 20.08
CA ALA A 7 -5.22 -14.02 19.12
C ALA A 7 -5.45 -14.89 17.88
N SER A 8 -5.86 -16.15 18.05
CA SER A 8 -6.18 -17.05 16.94
C SER A 8 -7.36 -16.54 16.09
N ASP A 9 -8.33 -15.89 16.71
CA ASP A 9 -9.51 -15.34 16.00
C ASP A 9 -9.18 -14.07 15.20
N VAL A 10 -8.21 -13.27 15.66
CA VAL A 10 -7.68 -12.12 14.92
C VAL A 10 -6.90 -12.58 13.68
N TYR A 11 -6.09 -13.63 13.79
CA TYR A 11 -5.37 -14.20 12.63
C TYR A 11 -6.31 -14.81 11.59
N LYS A 12 -7.40 -15.44 12.00
CA LYS A 12 -8.40 -16.02 11.08
C LYS A 12 -9.14 -14.99 10.21
N ARG A 13 -9.01 -13.70 10.52
CA ARG A 13 -9.67 -12.59 9.79
C ARG A 13 -8.72 -11.89 8.81
N GLN A 14 -7.52 -12.41 8.64
CA GLN A 14 -6.54 -11.89 7.68
C GLN A 14 -6.70 -12.61 6.34
N ILE A 15 -6.70 -11.84 5.26
CA ILE A 15 -6.60 -12.39 3.90
C ILE A 15 -5.13 -12.29 3.50
N ALA A 16 -4.33 -13.23 4.01
CA ALA A 16 -2.87 -13.17 3.92
C ALA A 16 -2.34 -13.47 2.51
N ASP A 17 -3.04 -14.32 1.77
CA ASP A 17 -2.62 -14.78 0.45
C ASP A 17 -3.81 -15.22 -0.41
N ASN A 18 -3.53 -15.62 -1.64
CA ASN A 18 -4.54 -16.09 -2.59
C ASN A 18 -5.23 -17.39 -2.15
N VAL A 19 -4.58 -18.25 -1.36
CA VAL A 19 -5.17 -19.51 -0.86
C VAL A 19 -6.24 -19.19 0.19
N VAL A 20 -5.94 -18.31 1.14
CA VAL A 20 -6.93 -17.84 2.12
C VAL A 20 -8.08 -17.12 1.44
N ALA A 21 -7.78 -16.34 0.39
CA ALA A 21 -8.78 -15.63 -0.39
C ALA A 21 -9.79 -16.56 -1.11
N GLU A 22 -9.44 -17.80 -1.41
CA GLU A 22 -10.36 -18.77 -2.02
C GLU A 22 -11.55 -19.14 -1.13
N ASN A 23 -11.46 -18.91 0.17
CA ASN A 23 -12.56 -19.16 1.11
C ASN A 23 -13.70 -18.14 1.00
N TYR A 24 -13.52 -17.07 0.21
CA TYR A 24 -14.50 -16.01 0.01
C TYR A 24 -15.17 -16.14 -1.35
N SER A 25 -16.50 -15.95 -1.41
CA SER A 25 -17.22 -15.90 -2.69
C SER A 25 -16.81 -14.68 -3.52
N LYS A 26 -17.15 -14.68 -4.81
CA LYS A 26 -16.90 -13.50 -5.67
C LYS A 26 -17.62 -12.24 -5.17
N ASN A 27 -18.79 -12.40 -4.56
CA ASN A 27 -19.53 -11.28 -3.97
C ASN A 27 -18.82 -10.77 -2.72
N ASP A 28 -18.39 -11.66 -1.82
CA ASP A 28 -17.62 -11.29 -0.63
C ASP A 28 -16.36 -10.51 -0.99
N LYS A 29 -15.60 -10.96 -2.02
CA LYS A 29 -14.40 -10.27 -2.50
C LYS A 29 -14.68 -8.85 -2.99
N LYS A 30 -15.80 -8.64 -3.67
CA LYS A 30 -16.24 -7.29 -4.09
C LYS A 30 -16.61 -6.42 -2.90
N GLU A 31 -17.34 -6.95 -1.93
CA GLU A 31 -17.72 -6.24 -0.71
C GLU A 31 -16.47 -5.87 0.12
N ILE A 32 -15.56 -6.83 0.30
CA ILE A 32 -14.27 -6.61 0.99
C ILE A 32 -13.46 -5.52 0.28
N THR A 33 -13.35 -5.59 -1.05
CA THR A 33 -12.63 -4.58 -1.83
C THR A 33 -13.26 -3.20 -1.68
N ASN A 34 -14.59 -3.11 -1.75
CA ASN A 34 -15.27 -1.83 -1.54
C ASN A 34 -15.01 -1.27 -0.14
N SER A 35 -15.10 -2.10 0.89
CA SER A 35 -14.79 -1.71 2.27
C SER A 35 -13.32 -1.29 2.41
N PHE A 36 -12.38 -2.04 1.82
CA PHE A 36 -10.95 -1.79 1.85
C PHE A 36 -10.60 -0.42 1.25
N ILE A 37 -11.14 -0.09 0.08
CA ILE A 37 -10.91 1.20 -0.58
C ILE A 37 -11.66 2.35 0.11
N THR A 38 -12.84 2.09 0.64
CA THR A 38 -13.57 3.09 1.45
C THR A 38 -12.77 3.47 2.69
N THR A 39 -12.27 2.49 3.44
CA THR A 39 -11.44 2.72 4.63
C THR A 39 -10.17 3.50 4.30
N LEU A 40 -9.51 3.20 3.15
CA LEU A 40 -8.37 3.97 2.68
C LEU A 40 -8.74 5.43 2.39
N SER A 41 -9.84 5.66 1.69
CA SER A 41 -10.31 7.01 1.38
C SER A 41 -10.67 7.80 2.66
N GLU A 42 -11.30 7.16 3.63
CA GLU A 42 -11.60 7.76 4.93
C GLU A 42 -10.34 8.14 5.70
N LEU A 43 -9.33 7.26 5.70
CA LEU A 43 -8.01 7.55 6.27
C LEU A 43 -7.37 8.78 5.62
N HIS A 44 -7.46 8.89 4.30
CA HIS A 44 -6.89 10.00 3.53
C HIS A 44 -7.69 11.31 3.64
N THR A 45 -8.97 11.25 4.00
CA THR A 45 -9.81 12.44 4.20
C THR A 45 -9.83 12.94 5.64
N PHE A 46 -9.22 12.18 6.57
CA PHE A 46 -9.13 12.59 7.97
C PHE A 46 -8.44 13.95 8.12
N ASP A 47 -9.03 14.84 8.91
CA ASP A 47 -8.50 16.19 9.16
C ASP A 47 -7.33 16.13 10.14
N VAL A 48 -6.16 15.87 9.59
CA VAL A 48 -4.90 15.80 10.37
C VAL A 48 -4.58 17.14 11.04
N LYS A 49 -4.80 18.26 10.34
CA LYS A 49 -4.38 19.61 10.80
C LYS A 49 -5.07 20.02 12.09
N ASN A 50 -6.33 19.63 12.25
CA ASN A 50 -7.13 19.95 13.44
C ASN A 50 -7.18 18.79 14.45
N SER A 51 -6.28 17.82 14.33
CA SER A 51 -6.20 16.67 15.22
C SER A 51 -4.93 16.65 16.06
N LYS A 52 -4.90 15.74 17.06
CA LYS A 52 -3.68 15.45 17.84
C LYS A 52 -2.59 14.75 17.04
N LEU A 53 -2.87 14.37 15.79
CA LEU A 53 -1.92 13.68 14.90
C LEU A 53 -1.14 14.66 14.01
N ASN A 54 -1.36 15.97 14.16
CA ASN A 54 -0.68 16.97 13.36
C ASN A 54 0.86 16.91 13.44
N ASP A 55 1.39 16.41 14.56
CA ASP A 55 2.83 16.26 14.79
C ASP A 55 3.37 14.85 14.50
N LEU A 56 2.56 13.97 13.90
CA LEU A 56 2.95 12.58 13.57
C LEU A 56 4.11 12.52 12.57
N GLY A 57 4.30 13.56 11.75
CA GLY A 57 5.36 13.64 10.76
C GLY A 57 5.44 15.00 10.06
N LYS A 58 6.41 15.14 9.17
CA LYS A 58 6.54 16.35 8.33
C LYS A 58 5.46 16.36 7.27
N HIS A 59 4.90 17.52 6.97
CA HIS A 59 3.79 17.68 6.04
C HIS A 59 4.22 17.71 4.58
N GLU A 60 5.37 18.34 4.27
CA GLU A 60 5.80 18.59 2.90
C GLU A 60 6.79 17.53 2.40
N ASP A 61 6.97 17.49 1.09
CA ASP A 61 8.01 16.74 0.39
C ASP A 61 8.04 15.23 0.73
N TYR A 62 6.87 14.64 0.93
CA TYR A 62 6.79 13.24 1.34
C TYR A 62 7.58 12.30 0.39
N VAL A 63 7.34 12.39 -0.92
CA VAL A 63 8.01 11.54 -1.92
C VAL A 63 9.52 11.76 -1.89
N LEU A 64 9.97 13.02 -1.88
CA LEU A 64 11.39 13.35 -1.81
C LEU A 64 12.06 12.78 -0.57
N ARG A 65 11.39 12.88 0.59
CA ARG A 65 11.89 12.29 1.84
C ARG A 65 12.00 10.76 1.78
N GLN A 66 11.02 10.08 1.16
CA GLN A 66 11.05 8.63 1.01
C GLN A 66 12.17 8.21 0.06
N LEU A 67 12.33 8.85 -1.09
CA LEU A 67 13.42 8.58 -2.03
C LEU A 67 14.79 8.75 -1.35
N ASN A 68 14.99 9.87 -0.66
CA ASN A 68 16.25 10.13 0.07
C ASN A 68 16.53 9.10 1.17
N ARG A 69 15.50 8.75 1.97
CA ARG A 69 15.63 7.77 3.07
C ARG A 69 16.07 6.41 2.55
N TRP A 70 15.34 5.87 1.59
CA TRP A 70 15.59 4.51 1.09
C TRP A 70 16.87 4.42 0.26
N THR A 71 17.17 5.43 -0.56
CA THR A 71 18.45 5.51 -1.31
C THR A 71 19.65 5.57 -0.35
N LYS A 72 19.56 6.40 0.70
CA LYS A 72 20.63 6.46 1.72
C LYS A 72 20.81 5.12 2.42
N GLN A 73 19.73 4.47 2.83
CA GLN A 73 19.78 3.17 3.52
C GLN A 73 20.38 2.10 2.61
N PHE A 74 19.92 2.02 1.34
CA PHE A 74 20.45 1.08 0.37
C PHE A 74 21.95 1.31 0.13
N ASN A 75 22.38 2.53 -0.16
CA ASN A 75 23.79 2.85 -0.40
C ASN A 75 24.70 2.55 0.80
N ALA A 76 24.19 2.60 2.02
CA ALA A 76 24.95 2.25 3.21
C ALA A 76 25.16 0.74 3.41
N GLN A 77 24.34 -0.11 2.78
CA GLN A 77 24.31 -1.56 3.01
C GLN A 77 24.51 -2.38 1.73
N LYS A 78 24.45 -1.75 0.54
CA LYS A 78 24.56 -2.47 -0.73
C LYS A 78 25.90 -3.19 -0.85
N VAL A 79 25.85 -4.43 -1.32
CA VAL A 79 27.04 -5.27 -1.60
C VAL A 79 27.48 -5.22 -3.06
N ARG A 80 26.62 -4.69 -3.95
CA ARG A 80 26.89 -4.54 -5.40
C ARG A 80 26.08 -3.38 -5.98
N ASP A 81 26.56 -2.87 -7.10
CA ASP A 81 25.81 -1.89 -7.90
C ASP A 81 24.74 -2.60 -8.74
N ILE A 82 23.58 -1.97 -8.88
CA ILE A 82 22.45 -2.46 -9.69
C ILE A 82 22.03 -1.31 -10.62
N THR A 83 22.53 -1.34 -11.83
CA THR A 83 22.36 -0.26 -12.82
C THR A 83 20.88 0.09 -13.06
N ASP A 84 20.01 -0.92 -13.18
CA ASP A 84 18.57 -0.67 -13.42
C ASP A 84 17.91 0.03 -12.23
N LEU A 85 18.33 -0.29 -11.00
CA LEU A 85 17.84 0.38 -9.81
C LEU A 85 18.31 1.84 -9.73
N ASP A 86 19.56 2.12 -10.12
CA ASP A 86 20.10 3.48 -10.18
C ASP A 86 19.35 4.31 -11.23
N ILE A 87 19.05 3.74 -12.41
CA ILE A 87 18.23 4.38 -13.46
C ILE A 87 16.83 4.67 -12.94
N ALA A 88 16.17 3.67 -12.33
CA ALA A 88 14.83 3.84 -11.76
C ALA A 88 14.81 4.91 -10.67
N THR A 89 15.82 4.92 -9.79
CA THR A 89 15.97 5.93 -8.72
C THR A 89 16.08 7.34 -9.33
N LYS A 90 16.92 7.53 -10.34
CA LYS A 90 17.08 8.82 -11.02
C LYS A 90 15.77 9.28 -11.66
N LEU A 91 15.07 8.39 -12.39
CA LEU A 91 13.79 8.71 -13.03
C LEU A 91 12.72 9.15 -12.01
N LEU A 92 12.67 8.49 -10.84
CA LEU A 92 11.75 8.88 -9.77
C LEU A 92 12.07 10.27 -9.23
N PHE A 93 13.36 10.59 -8.98
CA PHE A 93 13.76 11.95 -8.55
C PHE A 93 13.41 13.01 -9.59
N ASP A 94 13.62 12.74 -10.88
CA ASP A 94 13.41 13.69 -11.97
C ASP A 94 11.90 13.95 -12.25
N THR A 95 11.00 13.08 -11.76
CA THR A 95 9.56 13.11 -12.10
C THR A 95 8.63 13.21 -10.90
N ILE A 96 9.13 13.64 -9.73
CA ILE A 96 8.32 13.79 -8.51
C ILE A 96 7.10 14.69 -8.79
N PRO A 97 5.87 14.20 -8.63
CA PRO A 97 4.68 15.04 -8.78
C PRO A 97 4.52 15.99 -7.59
N THR A 98 3.79 17.08 -7.82
CA THR A 98 3.41 17.99 -6.74
C THR A 98 2.47 17.28 -5.78
N GLN A 99 2.80 17.29 -4.48
CA GLN A 99 1.94 16.75 -3.42
C GLN A 99 0.64 17.57 -3.35
N GLN A 100 -0.50 16.91 -3.48
CA GLN A 100 -1.81 17.57 -3.52
C GLN A 100 -2.37 17.83 -2.11
N LYS A 101 -2.10 16.92 -1.18
CA LYS A 101 -2.69 16.95 0.16
C LYS A 101 -1.72 16.35 1.18
N VAL A 102 -1.91 16.68 2.44
CA VAL A 102 -1.28 16.02 3.58
C VAL A 102 -2.31 15.15 4.27
N SER A 103 -1.99 13.89 4.42
CA SER A 103 -2.87 12.91 5.04
C SER A 103 -2.06 11.94 5.91
N ILE A 104 -2.75 11.11 6.68
CA ILE A 104 -2.13 9.92 7.28
C ILE A 104 -1.80 8.97 6.14
N VAL A 105 -0.54 8.59 6.03
CA VAL A 105 -0.06 7.55 5.10
C VAL A 105 0.33 6.34 5.93
N HIS A 106 -0.29 5.20 5.67
CA HIS A 106 0.03 3.94 6.32
C HIS A 106 1.44 3.45 5.95
N GLY A 107 1.81 3.64 4.69
CA GLY A 107 3.12 3.30 4.15
C GLY A 107 3.27 1.85 3.67
N ASP A 108 2.32 0.95 4.01
CA ASP A 108 2.21 -0.41 3.51
C ASP A 108 0.75 -0.90 3.52
N TYR A 109 -0.18 -0.10 2.93
CA TYR A 109 -1.60 -0.42 2.91
C TYR A 109 -1.89 -1.51 1.88
N ARG A 110 -2.10 -2.75 2.35
CA ARG A 110 -2.35 -3.95 1.53
C ARG A 110 -3.42 -4.82 2.18
N LEU A 111 -4.03 -5.74 1.40
CA LEU A 111 -5.08 -6.65 1.90
C LEU A 111 -4.61 -7.51 3.08
N ASP A 112 -3.35 -7.92 3.10
CA ASP A 112 -2.77 -8.70 4.19
C ASP A 112 -2.54 -7.88 5.47
N ASN A 113 -2.53 -6.54 5.37
CA ASN A 113 -2.43 -5.62 6.51
C ASN A 113 -3.79 -5.11 7.03
N VAL A 114 -4.89 -5.74 6.62
CA VAL A 114 -6.21 -5.48 7.20
C VAL A 114 -6.80 -6.73 7.83
N ARG A 115 -7.75 -6.53 8.74
CA ARG A 115 -8.57 -7.59 9.34
C ARG A 115 -10.00 -7.41 8.90
N VAL A 116 -10.57 -8.48 8.35
CA VAL A 116 -11.92 -8.48 7.78
C VAL A 116 -12.89 -9.19 8.72
N ASN A 117 -14.07 -8.62 8.92
CA ASN A 117 -15.16 -9.24 9.65
C ASN A 117 -16.48 -8.96 8.92
N ASN A 118 -17.24 -10.01 8.58
CA ASN A 118 -18.47 -9.88 7.80
C ASN A 118 -18.27 -9.04 6.52
N ASN A 119 -17.22 -9.33 5.75
CA ASN A 119 -16.83 -8.66 4.52
C ASN A 119 -16.45 -7.16 4.66
N LEU A 120 -16.32 -6.67 5.89
CA LEU A 120 -15.92 -5.29 6.18
C LEU A 120 -14.52 -5.26 6.80
N VAL A 121 -13.74 -4.22 6.50
CA VAL A 121 -12.50 -3.93 7.20
C VAL A 121 -12.83 -3.56 8.64
N ALA A 122 -12.39 -4.38 9.58
CA ALA A 122 -12.60 -4.20 11.00
C ALA A 122 -11.39 -3.54 11.70
N ALA A 123 -10.19 -3.70 11.13
CA ALA A 123 -8.98 -3.06 11.63
C ALA A 123 -7.91 -2.99 10.54
N ILE A 124 -7.06 -1.97 10.63
CA ILE A 124 -5.81 -1.85 9.91
C ILE A 124 -4.68 -2.16 10.90
N VAL A 125 -3.69 -2.93 10.47
CA VAL A 125 -2.56 -3.35 11.31
C VAL A 125 -1.24 -3.02 10.62
N ASP A 126 -0.13 -3.14 11.36
CA ASP A 126 1.23 -2.90 10.85
C ASP A 126 1.51 -1.42 10.50
N TRP A 127 1.34 -0.57 11.49
CA TRP A 127 1.50 0.89 11.39
C TRP A 127 2.95 1.38 11.53
N GLU A 128 3.94 0.50 11.44
CA GLU A 128 5.35 0.85 11.71
C GLU A 128 5.94 1.85 10.70
N LEU A 129 5.38 1.93 9.48
CA LEU A 129 5.78 2.87 8.44
C LEU A 129 4.88 4.12 8.38
N CYS A 130 3.93 4.24 9.31
CA CYS A 130 2.96 5.32 9.32
C CYS A 130 3.61 6.69 9.52
N THR A 131 3.15 7.67 8.76
CA THR A 131 3.60 9.07 8.86
C THR A 131 2.58 10.01 8.22
N LEU A 132 2.86 11.32 8.22
CA LEU A 132 2.14 12.28 7.40
C LEU A 132 2.79 12.42 6.02
N GLY A 133 1.96 12.48 4.98
CA GLY A 133 2.46 12.58 3.61
C GLY A 133 1.40 12.60 2.53
N ASP A 134 1.81 12.19 1.35
CA ASP A 134 0.98 12.15 0.16
C ASP A 134 0.11 10.89 0.13
N PRO A 135 -1.23 11.02 0.18
CA PRO A 135 -2.15 9.89 0.18
C PRO A 135 -2.02 8.96 -1.03
N LEU A 136 -1.61 9.48 -2.20
CA LEU A 136 -1.44 8.65 -3.39
C LEU A 136 -0.32 7.62 -3.25
N ALA A 137 0.56 7.74 -2.25
CA ALA A 137 1.58 6.72 -1.97
C ALA A 137 0.95 5.40 -1.48
N ASP A 138 -0.08 5.46 -0.64
CA ASP A 138 -0.80 4.25 -0.22
C ASP A 138 -1.63 3.67 -1.36
N LEU A 139 -2.30 4.51 -2.16
CA LEU A 139 -2.99 4.03 -3.37
C LEU A 139 -2.02 3.33 -4.33
N GLY A 140 -0.83 3.90 -4.54
CA GLY A 140 0.24 3.28 -5.32
C GLY A 140 0.66 1.92 -4.77
N THR A 141 0.73 1.78 -3.45
CA THR A 141 1.03 0.50 -2.78
C THR A 141 -0.09 -0.51 -2.97
N VAL A 142 -1.35 -0.10 -2.85
CA VAL A 142 -2.52 -0.95 -3.15
C VAL A 142 -2.42 -1.50 -4.57
N ILE A 143 -2.26 -0.61 -5.57
CA ILE A 143 -2.24 -1.00 -6.99
C ILE A 143 -1.02 -1.89 -7.30
N ALA A 144 0.16 -1.57 -6.77
CA ALA A 144 1.38 -2.35 -6.98
C ALA A 144 1.24 -3.78 -6.41
N SER A 145 0.64 -3.92 -5.21
CA SER A 145 0.41 -5.22 -4.57
C SER A 145 -0.82 -5.98 -5.11
N TRP A 146 -1.64 -5.33 -5.94
CA TRP A 146 -2.82 -5.92 -6.55
C TRP A 146 -2.47 -6.62 -7.85
N SER A 147 -2.11 -7.91 -7.76
CA SER A 147 -1.71 -8.69 -8.93
C SER A 147 -2.90 -9.09 -9.79
N ASN A 148 -2.73 -9.03 -11.10
CA ASN A 148 -3.71 -9.55 -12.07
C ASN A 148 -3.42 -11.03 -12.35
N LYS A 149 -4.47 -11.81 -12.67
CA LYS A 149 -4.42 -13.26 -12.82
C LYS A 149 -3.39 -13.79 -13.85
N ASN A 150 -2.98 -12.97 -14.79
CA ASN A 150 -2.05 -13.36 -15.86
C ASN A 150 -0.67 -12.68 -15.74
N GLU A 151 -0.38 -12.02 -14.63
CA GLU A 151 0.93 -11.42 -14.40
C GLU A 151 1.91 -12.47 -13.90
N THR A 152 2.96 -12.69 -14.69
CA THR A 152 4.06 -13.61 -14.34
C THR A 152 5.22 -12.88 -13.66
N ASP A 153 5.31 -11.56 -13.85
CA ASP A 153 6.48 -10.75 -13.45
C ASP A 153 6.17 -9.82 -12.25
N THR A 154 5.24 -10.21 -11.39
CA THR A 154 4.92 -9.47 -10.17
C THR A 154 5.76 -9.96 -8.99
N PRO A 155 6.34 -9.07 -8.16
CA PRO A 155 6.99 -9.46 -6.92
C PRO A 155 5.99 -9.99 -5.87
N PHE A 156 4.69 -9.77 -6.08
CA PHE A 156 3.60 -10.16 -5.17
C PHE A 156 2.93 -11.46 -5.63
N ILE A 157 3.73 -12.51 -5.79
CA ILE A 157 3.31 -13.83 -6.31
C ILE A 157 2.25 -14.55 -5.46
N TYR A 158 2.07 -14.13 -4.21
CA TYR A 158 1.04 -14.66 -3.29
C TYR A 158 -0.06 -13.63 -3.01
N SER A 159 -0.18 -12.57 -3.82
CA SER A 159 -1.21 -11.55 -3.60
C SER A 159 -2.61 -12.17 -3.47
N PRO A 160 -3.41 -11.80 -2.47
CA PRO A 160 -4.79 -12.26 -2.34
C PRO A 160 -5.62 -12.00 -3.60
N SER A 161 -5.35 -10.92 -4.32
CA SER A 161 -6.08 -10.52 -5.53
C SER A 161 -5.90 -11.45 -6.72
N LEU A 162 -4.95 -12.40 -6.69
CA LEU A 162 -4.82 -13.48 -7.68
C LEU A 162 -5.99 -14.45 -7.65
N SER A 163 -6.69 -14.57 -6.51
CA SER A 163 -7.89 -15.39 -6.39
C SER A 163 -9.03 -14.80 -7.21
N ASP A 164 -9.73 -15.66 -7.97
CA ASP A 164 -10.81 -15.24 -8.89
C ASP A 164 -11.94 -14.50 -8.16
N GLY A 165 -12.43 -13.41 -8.75
CA GLY A 165 -13.52 -12.59 -8.22
C GLY A 165 -13.13 -11.28 -7.56
N PHE A 166 -11.85 -11.01 -7.34
CA PHE A 166 -11.42 -9.65 -7.02
C PHE A 166 -11.51 -8.72 -8.22
N PRO A 167 -11.84 -7.44 -8.02
CA PRO A 167 -11.81 -6.42 -9.08
C PRO A 167 -10.41 -6.25 -9.69
N SER A 168 -10.35 -5.76 -10.91
CA SER A 168 -9.11 -5.38 -11.59
C SER A 168 -8.49 -4.11 -10.99
N ARG A 169 -7.21 -3.84 -11.27
CA ARG A 169 -6.54 -2.58 -10.88
C ARG A 169 -7.30 -1.34 -11.36
N GLN A 170 -7.84 -1.38 -12.59
CA GLN A 170 -8.61 -0.24 -13.11
C GLN A 170 -9.89 -0.02 -12.31
N GLU A 171 -10.58 -1.09 -11.91
CA GLU A 171 -11.77 -0.97 -11.04
C GLU A 171 -11.40 -0.43 -9.65
N ILE A 172 -10.24 -0.80 -9.09
CA ILE A 172 -9.71 -0.22 -7.84
C ILE A 172 -9.48 1.29 -7.98
N ILE A 173 -8.83 1.71 -9.07
CA ILE A 173 -8.57 3.14 -9.34
C ILE A 173 -9.89 3.90 -9.45
N ASN A 174 -10.84 3.40 -10.25
CA ASN A 174 -12.16 4.01 -10.42
C ASN A 174 -12.94 4.09 -9.10
N LEU A 175 -12.83 3.04 -8.27
CA LEU A 175 -13.48 3.01 -6.96
C LEU A 175 -12.90 4.05 -6.00
N TYR A 176 -11.57 4.20 -5.96
CA TYR A 176 -10.92 5.22 -5.16
C TYR A 176 -11.25 6.63 -5.67
N ASP A 177 -11.20 6.85 -6.98
CA ASP A 177 -11.56 8.12 -7.64
C ASP A 177 -12.97 8.58 -7.26
N SER A 178 -13.95 7.64 -7.24
CA SER A 178 -15.33 7.92 -6.84
C SER A 178 -15.51 8.34 -5.38
N LYS A 179 -14.49 8.17 -4.54
CA LYS A 179 -14.51 8.43 -3.08
C LYS A 179 -13.50 9.50 -2.65
N SER A 180 -12.74 10.04 -3.57
CA SER A 180 -11.63 10.96 -3.33
C SER A 180 -11.80 12.23 -4.17
N ASP A 181 -11.25 13.35 -3.70
CA ASP A 181 -11.16 14.63 -4.41
C ASP A 181 -9.77 14.85 -5.06
N LEU A 182 -8.92 13.81 -5.08
CA LEU A 182 -7.56 13.89 -5.60
C LEU A 182 -7.51 13.65 -7.11
N ASP A 183 -6.62 14.37 -7.80
CA ASP A 183 -6.30 14.13 -9.21
C ASP A 183 -5.39 12.90 -9.34
N LEU A 184 -5.90 11.82 -9.93
CA LEU A 184 -5.20 10.54 -10.06
C LEU A 184 -4.30 10.44 -11.32
N LYS A 185 -4.13 11.52 -12.09
CA LYS A 185 -3.32 11.49 -13.34
C LYS A 185 -1.89 10.99 -13.14
N ASN A 186 -1.31 11.17 -11.95
CA ASN A 186 0.04 10.75 -11.62
C ASN A 186 0.09 9.43 -10.83
N VAL A 187 -1.01 8.66 -10.73
CA VAL A 187 -1.06 7.42 -9.94
C VAL A 187 0.02 6.42 -10.34
N GLU A 188 0.35 6.34 -11.64
CA GLU A 188 1.42 5.49 -12.15
C GLU A 188 2.80 5.80 -11.54
N PHE A 189 3.08 7.05 -11.21
CA PHE A 189 4.30 7.42 -10.51
C PHE A 189 4.37 6.73 -9.13
N TYR A 190 3.27 6.73 -8.38
CA TYR A 190 3.21 6.13 -7.03
C TYR A 190 3.25 4.60 -7.08
N VAL A 191 2.73 3.99 -8.13
CA VAL A 191 2.88 2.55 -8.39
C VAL A 191 4.36 2.20 -8.61
N ARG A 192 5.06 2.96 -9.45
CA ARG A 192 6.51 2.78 -9.67
C ARG A 192 7.32 3.04 -8.40
N LEU A 193 6.96 4.05 -7.61
CA LEU A 193 7.56 4.34 -6.31
C LEU A 193 7.40 3.15 -5.35
N SER A 194 6.23 2.52 -5.33
CA SER A 194 5.97 1.34 -4.51
C SER A 194 6.82 0.15 -4.94
N PHE A 195 6.89 -0.17 -6.24
CA PHE A 195 7.76 -1.24 -6.74
C PHE A 195 9.24 -0.97 -6.42
N TRP A 196 9.70 0.26 -6.66
CA TRP A 196 11.06 0.66 -6.34
C TRP A 196 11.38 0.50 -4.84
N LYS A 197 10.47 0.94 -3.97
CA LYS A 197 10.62 0.78 -2.51
C LYS A 197 10.72 -0.69 -2.12
N HIS A 198 9.87 -1.56 -2.67
CA HIS A 198 9.92 -3.00 -2.42
C HIS A 198 11.23 -3.62 -2.91
N ALA A 199 11.72 -3.22 -4.09
CA ALA A 199 13.03 -3.67 -4.57
C ALA A 199 14.16 -3.28 -3.62
N MET A 200 14.18 -2.03 -3.13
CA MET A 200 15.15 -1.57 -2.12
C MET A 200 15.09 -2.42 -0.85
N ILE A 201 13.89 -2.69 -0.33
CA ILE A 201 13.70 -3.49 0.88
C ILE A 201 14.18 -4.93 0.65
N CYS A 202 13.72 -5.59 -0.43
CA CYS A 202 14.15 -6.96 -0.73
C CYS A 202 15.67 -7.08 -0.83
N LEU A 203 16.32 -6.15 -1.51
CA LEU A 203 17.76 -6.17 -1.68
C LEU A 203 18.54 -5.94 -0.38
N LEU A 204 17.97 -5.17 0.57
CA LEU A 204 18.57 -4.96 1.89
C LEU A 204 18.49 -6.19 2.79
N TYR A 205 17.47 -7.04 2.62
CA TYR A 205 17.26 -8.23 3.46
C TYR A 205 17.79 -9.53 2.83
N THR A 206 18.20 -9.51 1.56
CA THR A 206 18.73 -10.69 0.84
C THR A 206 20.23 -10.61 0.53
N SER A 207 20.89 -9.58 0.99
CA SER A 207 22.35 -9.34 0.80
C SER A 207 23.19 -9.82 1.98
#